data_b1bc53457b3f27c85a407fbcfcef6273
#
_entry.id   b1bc53457b3f27c85a407fbcfcef6273
#
_cell.length_a   1.000
_cell.length_b   1.000
_cell.length_c   1.000
_cell.angle_alpha   90.00
_cell.angle_beta   90.00
_cell.angle_gamma   90.00
#
_symmetry.space_group_name_H-M   'P 1'
#
loop_
_entity.id
_entity.type
_entity.pdbx_description
1 polymer ?
#
loop_
_entity_poly.entity_id
_entity_poly.type
_entity_poly.pdbx_seq_one_letter_code
_entity_poly.pdbx_strand_id
1 'polypeptide(L)'
;MQTGPAWKKLYALWRVYRVPLGFGIRVTAAAILAFLVAQLFALPLRGLWVVLTATVVTQLSVGSSLRAGWEYVLGTLGGALYAGVVGVLAAPSSVLAQSAVLAITVAPLAFLAALNPNFRVAPFSAVLVLLISGQLGEGPIESAVTRLLEVTLGGVIAVTVSFLVFPERAHRLTSEAAARVLYEMAKDVPQILTGLLQRADPAELLRLQDRIGGTVMELQGVVEEFKREKPLSFASAPDPAPLPRTLLRLRHDFVMIGRASAEPLPGHLSDDLRSALDRVGAALSDYFRSCALALTSRHKAARLPPPQQEIAACASELTALRQRDLASLSASQLEQLFALGFALEQLQRNISDLERCVQEWVNSPRHAA
;
A
#
# COMPACT_ATOMS: atom_id res chain seq x y z
N MET A 1 -8.15 7.39 -35.48
CA MET A 1 -8.87 6.97 -34.29
C MET A 1 -9.24 5.49 -34.42
N GLN A 2 -8.42 4.57 -33.90
CA GLN A 2 -8.75 3.14 -33.92
C GLN A 2 -9.57 2.82 -32.65
N THR A 3 -10.84 2.58 -32.83
CA THR A 3 -11.75 2.06 -31.80
C THR A 3 -11.39 0.60 -31.55
N GLY A 4 -10.51 0.35 -30.59
CA GLY A 4 -10.26 -1.02 -30.12
C GLY A 4 -11.57 -1.65 -29.61
N PRO A 5 -11.75 -2.98 -29.77
CA PRO A 5 -13.00 -3.64 -29.46
C PRO A 5 -13.43 -3.38 -28.01
N ALA A 6 -14.71 -3.08 -27.80
CA ALA A 6 -15.29 -2.65 -26.51
C ALA A 6 -14.94 -3.57 -25.35
N TRP A 7 -14.75 -4.87 -25.59
CA TRP A 7 -14.34 -5.86 -24.58
C TRP A 7 -12.94 -5.59 -24.01
N LYS A 8 -11.98 -5.03 -24.80
CA LYS A 8 -10.65 -4.65 -24.31
C LYS A 8 -10.74 -3.49 -23.33
N LYS A 9 -11.60 -2.51 -23.60
CA LYS A 9 -11.87 -1.40 -22.67
C LYS A 9 -12.58 -1.91 -21.40
N LEU A 10 -13.55 -2.81 -21.54
CA LEU A 10 -14.26 -3.42 -20.43
C LEU A 10 -13.31 -4.26 -19.56
N TYR A 11 -12.43 -5.04 -20.17
CA TYR A 11 -11.41 -5.83 -19.46
C TYR A 11 -10.38 -4.95 -18.74
N ALA A 12 -9.95 -3.85 -19.36
CA ALA A 12 -9.06 -2.88 -18.72
C ALA A 12 -9.73 -2.21 -17.52
N LEU A 13 -10.99 -1.78 -17.66
CA LEU A 13 -11.80 -1.24 -16.57
C LEU A 13 -12.00 -2.27 -15.45
N TRP A 14 -12.38 -3.51 -15.79
CA TRP A 14 -12.54 -4.58 -14.80
C TRP A 14 -11.25 -4.85 -14.05
N ARG A 15 -10.08 -4.83 -14.72
CA ARG A 15 -8.79 -5.03 -14.09
C ARG A 15 -8.44 -3.92 -13.09
N VAL A 16 -8.80 -2.67 -13.40
CA VAL A 16 -8.59 -1.50 -12.51
C VAL A 16 -9.54 -1.55 -11.31
N TYR A 17 -10.82 -1.88 -11.54
CA TYR A 17 -11.86 -1.80 -10.50
C TYR A 17 -12.13 -3.11 -9.76
N ARG A 18 -11.47 -4.23 -10.10
CA ARG A 18 -11.72 -5.54 -9.46
C ARG A 18 -11.48 -5.54 -7.95
N VAL A 19 -10.45 -4.83 -7.45
CA VAL A 19 -10.14 -4.76 -6.02
C VAL A 19 -11.19 -3.94 -5.27
N PRO A 20 -11.51 -2.69 -5.65
CA PRO A 20 -12.60 -1.95 -5.02
C PRO A 20 -13.96 -2.61 -5.18
N LEU A 21 -14.24 -3.27 -6.32
CA LEU A 21 -15.49 -4.03 -6.51
C LEU A 21 -15.56 -5.24 -5.57
N GLY A 22 -14.47 -6.00 -5.45
CA GLY A 22 -14.38 -7.12 -4.52
C GLY A 22 -14.56 -6.68 -3.07
N PHE A 23 -14.01 -5.54 -2.69
CA PHE A 23 -14.24 -4.93 -1.38
C PHE A 23 -15.71 -4.55 -1.18
N GLY A 24 -16.34 -3.87 -2.15
CA GLY A 24 -17.75 -3.50 -2.09
C GLY A 24 -18.67 -4.72 -1.94
N ILE A 25 -18.43 -5.80 -2.71
CA ILE A 25 -19.19 -7.06 -2.60
C ILE A 25 -19.00 -7.67 -1.20
N ARG A 26 -17.79 -7.66 -0.67
CA ARG A 26 -17.48 -8.21 0.67
C ARG A 26 -18.19 -7.44 1.78
N VAL A 27 -18.13 -6.10 1.76
CA VAL A 27 -18.83 -5.24 2.73
C VAL A 27 -20.33 -5.46 2.65
N THR A 28 -20.89 -5.52 1.44
CA THR A 28 -22.31 -5.77 1.21
C THR A 28 -22.72 -7.15 1.73
N ALA A 29 -21.95 -8.20 1.44
CA ALA A 29 -22.22 -9.54 1.93
C ALA A 29 -22.16 -9.62 3.47
N ALA A 30 -21.17 -8.95 4.08
CA ALA A 30 -21.06 -8.87 5.54
C ALA A 30 -22.27 -8.16 6.17
N ALA A 31 -22.71 -7.05 5.58
CA ALA A 31 -23.87 -6.30 6.05
C ALA A 31 -25.17 -7.13 5.94
N ILE A 32 -25.40 -7.79 4.81
CA ILE A 32 -26.58 -8.63 4.60
C ILE A 32 -26.57 -9.82 5.57
N LEU A 33 -25.44 -10.52 5.69
CA LEU A 33 -25.33 -11.66 6.61
C LEU A 33 -25.53 -11.22 8.07
N ALA A 34 -24.93 -10.10 8.47
CA ALA A 34 -25.11 -9.53 9.79
C ALA A 34 -26.56 -9.18 10.09
N PHE A 35 -27.27 -8.59 9.13
CA PHE A 35 -28.68 -8.28 9.24
C PHE A 35 -29.54 -9.56 9.39
N LEU A 36 -29.33 -10.57 8.55
CA LEU A 36 -30.07 -11.84 8.61
C LEU A 36 -29.85 -12.56 9.95
N VAL A 37 -28.59 -12.63 10.42
CA VAL A 37 -28.26 -13.23 11.72
C VAL A 37 -28.89 -12.45 12.86
N ALA A 38 -28.87 -11.12 12.82
CA ALA A 38 -29.50 -10.28 13.83
C ALA A 38 -31.02 -10.47 13.89
N GLN A 39 -31.70 -10.67 12.75
CA GLN A 39 -33.13 -10.98 12.71
C GLN A 39 -33.43 -12.36 13.30
N LEU A 40 -32.56 -13.36 13.00
CA LEU A 40 -32.72 -14.72 13.53
C LEU A 40 -32.68 -14.76 15.07
N PHE A 41 -31.79 -13.94 15.67
CA PHE A 41 -31.66 -13.85 17.14
C PHE A 41 -32.56 -12.77 17.76
N ALA A 42 -33.43 -12.12 16.99
CA ALA A 42 -34.34 -11.04 17.44
C ALA A 42 -33.60 -9.95 18.24
N LEU A 43 -32.41 -9.54 17.77
CA LEU A 43 -31.56 -8.57 18.47
C LEU A 43 -32.21 -7.18 18.54
N PRO A 44 -31.91 -6.38 19.61
CA PRO A 44 -32.39 -5.01 19.74
C PRO A 44 -32.09 -4.15 18.52
N LEU A 45 -32.92 -3.13 18.27
CA LEU A 45 -32.78 -2.21 17.11
C LEU A 45 -32.59 -2.93 15.77
N ARG A 46 -33.18 -4.13 15.61
CA ARG A 46 -33.02 -5.00 14.41
C ARG A 46 -31.58 -5.31 14.07
N GLY A 47 -30.68 -5.35 15.07
CA GLY A 47 -29.27 -5.67 14.87
C GLY A 47 -28.47 -4.55 14.22
N LEU A 48 -28.90 -3.32 14.33
CA LEU A 48 -28.20 -2.16 13.77
C LEU A 48 -26.69 -2.18 14.06
N TRP A 49 -26.33 -2.50 15.31
CA TRP A 49 -24.94 -2.48 15.75
C TRP A 49 -24.12 -3.66 15.21
N VAL A 50 -24.75 -4.82 15.04
CA VAL A 50 -24.09 -5.97 14.37
C VAL A 50 -23.74 -5.62 12.94
N VAL A 51 -24.69 -5.01 12.20
CA VAL A 51 -24.50 -4.59 10.82
C VAL A 51 -23.42 -3.50 10.71
N LEU A 52 -23.47 -2.46 11.55
CA LEU A 52 -22.45 -1.40 11.57
C LEU A 52 -21.07 -1.97 11.88
N THR A 53 -20.97 -2.84 12.88
CA THR A 53 -19.69 -3.48 13.22
C THR A 53 -19.17 -4.33 12.06
N ALA A 54 -20.03 -5.15 11.44
CA ALA A 54 -19.64 -5.97 10.31
C ALA A 54 -19.13 -5.13 9.13
N THR A 55 -19.77 -3.99 8.83
CA THR A 55 -19.33 -3.10 7.76
C THR A 55 -18.00 -2.40 8.05
N VAL A 56 -17.82 -1.90 9.28
CA VAL A 56 -16.60 -1.17 9.70
C VAL A 56 -15.39 -2.12 9.83
N VAL A 57 -15.60 -3.32 10.35
CA VAL A 57 -14.56 -4.33 10.55
C VAL A 57 -14.13 -4.98 9.25
N THR A 58 -15.00 -5.03 8.23
CA THR A 58 -14.63 -5.58 6.92
C THR A 58 -13.64 -4.64 6.22
N GLN A 59 -12.43 -5.13 5.97
CA GLN A 59 -11.33 -4.39 5.34
C GLN A 59 -10.94 -5.00 3.99
N LEU A 60 -9.99 -4.36 3.29
CA LEU A 60 -9.47 -4.82 1.99
C LEU A 60 -8.78 -6.17 2.06
N SER A 61 -8.18 -6.53 3.19
CA SER A 61 -7.53 -7.81 3.40
C SER A 61 -8.13 -8.57 4.58
N VAL A 62 -7.91 -9.88 4.63
CA VAL A 62 -8.40 -10.74 5.72
C VAL A 62 -7.73 -10.37 7.05
N GLY A 63 -6.42 -10.14 7.02
CA GLY A 63 -5.65 -9.82 8.24
C GLY A 63 -6.00 -8.45 8.81
N SER A 64 -6.24 -7.46 7.94
CA SER A 64 -6.72 -6.14 8.39
C SER A 64 -8.13 -6.21 8.99
N SER A 65 -9.02 -7.07 8.45
CA SER A 65 -10.34 -7.32 9.03
C SER A 65 -10.25 -7.96 10.42
N LEU A 66 -9.36 -8.96 10.58
CA LEU A 66 -9.14 -9.62 11.86
C LEU A 66 -8.59 -8.65 12.93
N ARG A 67 -7.63 -7.82 12.53
CA ARG A 67 -7.08 -6.78 13.41
C ARG A 67 -8.11 -5.73 13.76
N ALA A 68 -8.85 -5.22 12.78
CA ALA A 68 -9.93 -4.25 13.00
C ALA A 68 -11.00 -4.82 13.95
N GLY A 69 -11.35 -6.12 13.80
CA GLY A 69 -12.25 -6.82 14.70
C GLY A 69 -11.73 -6.85 16.14
N TRP A 70 -10.47 -7.19 16.32
CA TRP A 70 -9.84 -7.21 17.63
C TRP A 70 -9.78 -5.82 18.30
N GLU A 71 -9.33 -4.79 17.55
CA GLU A 71 -9.31 -3.40 18.02
C GLU A 71 -10.73 -2.91 18.38
N TYR A 72 -11.73 -3.30 17.58
CA TYR A 72 -13.11 -2.93 17.82
C TYR A 72 -13.68 -3.59 19.06
N VAL A 73 -13.42 -4.89 19.28
CA VAL A 73 -13.86 -5.63 20.49
C VAL A 73 -13.18 -5.07 21.74
N LEU A 74 -11.85 -4.87 21.72
CA LEU A 74 -11.12 -4.30 22.86
C LEU A 74 -11.59 -2.89 23.21
N GLY A 75 -11.74 -2.03 22.21
CA GLY A 75 -12.24 -0.67 22.42
C GLY A 75 -13.67 -0.66 22.97
N THR A 76 -14.54 -1.53 22.44
CA THR A 76 -15.92 -1.66 22.93
C THR A 76 -15.96 -2.19 24.35
N LEU A 77 -15.17 -3.21 24.68
CA LEU A 77 -15.09 -3.77 26.04
C LEU A 77 -14.67 -2.70 27.04
N GLY A 78 -13.56 -1.99 26.76
CA GLY A 78 -13.08 -0.91 27.64
C GLY A 78 -14.08 0.23 27.79
N GLY A 79 -14.66 0.70 26.68
CA GLY A 79 -15.65 1.77 26.67
C GLY A 79 -16.97 1.39 27.36
N ALA A 80 -17.50 0.22 27.06
CA ALA A 80 -18.77 -0.27 27.60
C ALA A 80 -18.68 -0.57 29.11
N LEU A 81 -17.59 -1.24 29.55
CA LEU A 81 -17.39 -1.50 30.99
C LEU A 81 -17.25 -0.20 31.79
N TYR A 82 -16.41 0.72 31.32
CA TYR A 82 -16.24 2.00 32.00
C TYR A 82 -17.54 2.80 32.05
N ALA A 83 -18.27 2.90 30.95
CA ALA A 83 -19.56 3.58 30.88
C ALA A 83 -20.64 2.90 31.71
N GLY A 84 -20.67 1.55 31.77
CA GLY A 84 -21.56 0.78 32.62
C GLY A 84 -21.38 1.10 34.10
N VAL A 85 -20.11 1.12 34.56
CA VAL A 85 -19.77 1.47 35.96
C VAL A 85 -20.17 2.92 36.27
N VAL A 86 -19.78 3.89 35.41
CA VAL A 86 -20.13 5.29 35.61
C VAL A 86 -21.63 5.49 35.58
N GLY A 87 -22.35 4.83 34.68
CA GLY A 87 -23.83 4.92 34.57
C GLY A 87 -24.57 4.42 35.78
N VAL A 88 -24.07 3.35 36.43
CA VAL A 88 -24.63 2.83 37.69
C VAL A 88 -24.37 3.80 38.86
N LEU A 89 -23.18 4.38 38.93
CA LEU A 89 -22.78 5.26 40.04
C LEU A 89 -23.39 6.65 39.95
N ALA A 90 -23.66 7.17 38.77
CA ALA A 90 -23.97 8.59 38.57
C ALA A 90 -25.48 8.89 38.42
N ALA A 91 -26.36 7.95 38.08
CA ALA A 91 -27.85 8.07 37.93
C ALA A 91 -28.35 9.54 37.71
N PRO A 92 -28.02 10.22 36.58
CA PRO A 92 -28.24 11.64 36.43
C PRO A 92 -29.74 11.98 36.30
N SER A 93 -30.23 12.94 37.10
CA SER A 93 -31.63 13.37 37.13
C SER A 93 -31.91 14.63 36.27
N SER A 94 -30.88 15.28 35.74
CA SER A 94 -31.01 16.50 34.93
C SER A 94 -30.11 16.49 33.70
N VAL A 95 -30.44 17.29 32.67
CA VAL A 95 -29.63 17.40 31.44
C VAL A 95 -28.19 17.84 31.74
N LEU A 96 -28.02 18.77 32.71
CA LEU A 96 -26.70 19.25 33.11
C LEU A 96 -25.88 18.12 33.77
N ALA A 97 -26.51 17.34 34.68
CA ALA A 97 -25.86 16.17 35.30
C ALA A 97 -25.50 15.11 34.24
N GLN A 98 -26.39 14.86 33.28
CA GLN A 98 -26.13 13.94 32.18
C GLN A 98 -24.95 14.38 31.31
N SER A 99 -24.85 15.69 31.03
CA SER A 99 -23.71 16.27 30.30
C SER A 99 -22.39 16.12 31.08
N ALA A 100 -22.41 16.31 32.40
CA ALA A 100 -21.24 16.10 33.24
C ALA A 100 -20.80 14.64 33.28
N VAL A 101 -21.73 13.69 33.41
CA VAL A 101 -21.46 12.25 33.35
C VAL A 101 -20.85 11.86 32.01
N LEU A 102 -21.40 12.40 30.92
CA LEU A 102 -20.88 12.17 29.58
C LEU A 102 -19.43 12.68 29.45
N ALA A 103 -19.15 13.89 29.95
CA ALA A 103 -17.80 14.47 29.93
C ALA A 103 -16.79 13.63 30.74
N ILE A 104 -17.16 13.23 31.95
CA ILE A 104 -16.32 12.39 32.82
C ILE A 104 -16.05 11.02 32.19
N THR A 105 -17.00 10.49 31.42
CA THR A 105 -16.86 9.19 30.77
C THR A 105 -16.03 9.29 29.48
N VAL A 106 -16.29 10.28 28.64
CA VAL A 106 -15.66 10.40 27.32
C VAL A 106 -14.20 10.90 27.40
N ALA A 107 -13.91 11.89 28.28
CA ALA A 107 -12.59 12.51 28.33
C ALA A 107 -11.44 11.52 28.62
N PRO A 108 -11.49 10.66 29.67
CA PRO A 108 -10.41 9.71 29.92
C PRO A 108 -10.30 8.63 28.83
N LEU A 109 -11.42 8.21 28.24
CA LEU A 109 -11.39 7.23 27.14
C LEU A 109 -10.84 7.83 25.85
N ALA A 110 -11.15 9.09 25.56
CA ALA A 110 -10.56 9.80 24.43
C ALA A 110 -9.05 10.02 24.61
N PHE A 111 -8.61 10.32 25.84
CA PHE A 111 -7.19 10.39 26.17
C PHE A 111 -6.50 9.03 25.98
N LEU A 112 -7.10 7.95 26.47
CA LEU A 112 -6.58 6.59 26.27
C LEU A 112 -6.53 6.20 24.78
N ALA A 113 -7.54 6.57 24.00
CA ALA A 113 -7.59 6.35 22.55
C ALA A 113 -6.48 7.11 21.80
N ALA A 114 -6.10 8.30 22.29
CA ALA A 114 -4.98 9.06 21.73
C ALA A 114 -3.62 8.40 22.01
N LEU A 115 -3.47 7.74 23.17
CA LEU A 115 -2.26 7.01 23.51
C LEU A 115 -2.14 5.64 22.85
N ASN A 116 -3.28 4.95 22.67
CA ASN A 116 -3.31 3.61 22.13
C ASN A 116 -4.44 3.41 21.12
N PRO A 117 -4.11 3.20 19.82
CA PRO A 117 -5.10 3.04 18.75
C PRO A 117 -6.12 1.91 18.97
N ASN A 118 -5.78 0.90 19.79
CA ASN A 118 -6.69 -0.22 20.10
C ASN A 118 -7.95 0.25 20.85
N PHE A 119 -7.90 1.41 21.51
CA PHE A 119 -9.03 1.99 22.25
C PHE A 119 -9.76 3.08 21.48
N ARG A 120 -9.49 3.27 20.18
CA ARG A 120 -10.14 4.32 19.36
C ARG A 120 -11.66 4.27 19.40
N VAL A 121 -12.25 3.09 19.54
CA VAL A 121 -13.70 2.87 19.59
C VAL A 121 -14.28 3.04 20.98
N ALA A 122 -13.45 3.06 22.03
CA ALA A 122 -13.91 3.09 23.43
C ALA A 122 -14.80 4.32 23.76
N PRO A 123 -14.45 5.57 23.39
CA PRO A 123 -15.31 6.72 23.65
C PRO A 123 -16.67 6.61 22.97
N PHE A 124 -16.69 6.11 21.73
CA PHE A 124 -17.91 5.90 20.96
C PHE A 124 -18.83 4.85 21.64
N SER A 125 -18.28 3.70 22.05
CA SER A 125 -19.03 2.67 22.75
C SER A 125 -19.57 3.16 24.10
N ALA A 126 -18.80 3.97 24.81
CA ALA A 126 -19.24 4.55 26.09
C ALA A 126 -20.43 5.51 25.92
N VAL A 127 -20.40 6.37 24.90
CA VAL A 127 -21.53 7.27 24.58
C VAL A 127 -22.79 6.47 24.28
N LEU A 128 -22.67 5.38 23.52
CA LEU A 128 -23.81 4.52 23.20
C LEU A 128 -24.41 3.86 24.42
N VAL A 129 -23.59 3.29 25.31
CA VAL A 129 -24.06 2.68 26.54
C VAL A 129 -24.80 3.69 27.43
N LEU A 130 -24.26 4.91 27.58
CA LEU A 130 -24.90 5.92 28.44
C LEU A 130 -26.19 6.51 27.88
N LEU A 131 -26.24 6.77 26.55
CA LEU A 131 -27.38 7.48 25.96
C LEU A 131 -28.50 6.56 25.49
N ILE A 132 -28.16 5.32 25.03
CA ILE A 132 -29.16 4.39 24.47
C ILE A 132 -29.79 3.52 25.54
N SER A 133 -29.07 3.15 26.61
CA SER A 133 -29.65 2.34 27.72
C SER A 133 -30.94 2.96 28.28
N GLY A 134 -30.93 4.27 28.49
CA GLY A 134 -32.10 4.99 28.98
C GLY A 134 -33.30 4.99 28.02
N GLN A 135 -33.09 4.91 26.71
CA GLN A 135 -34.17 4.86 25.71
C GLN A 135 -34.75 3.48 25.52
N LEU A 136 -33.97 2.42 25.75
CA LEU A 136 -34.41 1.03 25.65
C LEU A 136 -35.01 0.49 26.96
N GLY A 137 -34.94 1.27 28.05
CA GLY A 137 -35.35 0.84 29.36
C GLY A 137 -34.45 -0.24 29.99
N GLU A 138 -33.26 -0.43 29.45
CA GLU A 138 -32.24 -1.37 29.90
C GLU A 138 -31.35 -0.75 30.97
N GLY A 139 -30.84 -1.57 31.89
CA GLY A 139 -29.79 -1.11 32.82
C GLY A 139 -28.47 -0.84 32.11
N PRO A 140 -27.61 0.08 32.63
CA PRO A 140 -26.31 0.37 32.02
C PRO A 140 -25.40 -0.85 31.83
N ILE A 141 -25.46 -1.82 32.75
CA ILE A 141 -24.67 -3.07 32.65
C ILE A 141 -25.25 -4.00 31.58
N GLU A 142 -26.58 -4.13 31.53
CA GLU A 142 -27.24 -4.94 30.50
C GLU A 142 -26.94 -4.42 29.09
N SER A 143 -27.07 -3.09 28.90
CA SER A 143 -26.69 -2.43 27.64
C SER A 143 -25.21 -2.62 27.29
N ALA A 144 -24.28 -2.60 28.28
CA ALA A 144 -22.86 -2.85 28.04
C ALA A 144 -22.61 -4.31 27.57
N VAL A 145 -23.27 -5.29 28.18
CA VAL A 145 -23.18 -6.72 27.80
C VAL A 145 -23.76 -6.95 26.41
N THR A 146 -24.96 -6.44 26.15
CA THR A 146 -25.61 -6.52 24.83
C THR A 146 -24.70 -5.92 23.74
N ARG A 147 -24.14 -4.75 24.02
CA ARG A 147 -23.20 -4.08 23.11
C ARG A 147 -21.96 -4.92 22.78
N LEU A 148 -21.37 -5.56 23.79
CA LEU A 148 -20.22 -6.44 23.60
C LEU A 148 -20.56 -7.65 22.74
N LEU A 149 -21.70 -8.27 22.96
CA LEU A 149 -22.20 -9.41 22.19
C LEU A 149 -22.44 -9.02 20.72
N GLU A 150 -23.13 -7.90 20.46
CA GLU A 150 -23.40 -7.39 19.12
C GLU A 150 -22.12 -7.09 18.35
N VAL A 151 -21.15 -6.44 18.98
CA VAL A 151 -19.86 -6.11 18.37
C VAL A 151 -19.05 -7.37 18.08
N THR A 152 -19.02 -8.31 19.00
CA THR A 152 -18.32 -9.59 18.81
C THR A 152 -18.94 -10.37 17.65
N LEU A 153 -20.27 -10.46 17.61
CA LEU A 153 -21.00 -11.14 16.53
C LEU A 153 -20.73 -10.47 15.18
N GLY A 154 -20.81 -9.13 15.10
CA GLY A 154 -20.51 -8.37 13.87
C GLY A 154 -19.07 -8.56 13.43
N GLY A 155 -18.12 -8.59 14.35
CA GLY A 155 -16.69 -8.85 14.08
C GLY A 155 -16.46 -10.26 13.54
N VAL A 156 -17.07 -11.29 14.14
CA VAL A 156 -17.00 -12.68 13.67
C VAL A 156 -17.56 -12.79 12.24
N ILE A 157 -18.70 -12.18 11.98
CA ILE A 157 -19.32 -12.19 10.64
C ILE A 157 -18.39 -11.50 9.62
N ALA A 158 -17.84 -10.33 9.96
CA ALA A 158 -16.92 -9.61 9.09
C ALA A 158 -15.69 -10.45 8.72
N VAL A 159 -15.07 -11.08 9.70
CA VAL A 159 -13.90 -11.95 9.50
C VAL A 159 -14.28 -13.18 8.67
N THR A 160 -15.38 -13.85 8.97
CA THR A 160 -15.87 -15.02 8.23
C THR A 160 -16.13 -14.68 6.77
N VAL A 161 -16.83 -13.58 6.49
CA VAL A 161 -17.08 -13.11 5.12
C VAL A 161 -15.77 -12.75 4.43
N SER A 162 -14.82 -12.13 5.14
CA SER A 162 -13.51 -11.79 4.57
C SER A 162 -12.70 -13.02 4.16
N PHE A 163 -12.90 -14.17 4.82
CA PHE A 163 -12.29 -15.45 4.42
C PHE A 163 -13.00 -16.11 3.24
N LEU A 164 -14.32 -15.99 3.17
CA LEU A 164 -15.14 -16.71 2.17
C LEU A 164 -15.32 -15.94 0.87
N VAL A 165 -15.42 -14.61 0.93
CA VAL A 165 -15.75 -13.76 -0.22
C VAL A 165 -14.51 -13.08 -0.74
N PHE A 166 -13.98 -13.57 -1.86
CA PHE A 166 -12.81 -13.02 -2.56
C PHE A 166 -11.64 -12.71 -1.61
N PRO A 167 -11.01 -13.71 -0.98
CA PRO A 167 -9.90 -13.47 -0.06
C PRO A 167 -8.74 -12.83 -0.80
N GLU A 168 -8.60 -11.50 -0.69
CA GLU A 168 -7.44 -10.79 -1.18
C GLU A 168 -6.28 -11.03 -0.21
N ARG A 169 -5.23 -11.68 -0.72
CA ARG A 169 -4.02 -11.94 0.07
C ARG A 169 -3.11 -10.72 -0.02
N ALA A 170 -2.63 -10.25 1.10
CA ALA A 170 -1.69 -9.11 1.17
C ALA A 170 -0.45 -9.32 0.28
N HIS A 171 0.02 -10.57 0.14
CA HIS A 171 1.09 -10.93 -0.78
C HIS A 171 0.77 -10.55 -2.23
N ARG A 172 -0.46 -10.80 -2.71
CA ARG A 172 -0.87 -10.47 -4.08
C ARG A 172 -0.97 -8.96 -4.28
N LEU A 173 -1.52 -8.25 -3.30
CA LEU A 173 -1.61 -6.78 -3.34
C LEU A 173 -0.22 -6.14 -3.40
N THR A 174 0.73 -6.66 -2.60
CA THR A 174 2.13 -6.22 -2.64
C THR A 174 2.78 -6.50 -4.00
N SER A 175 2.59 -7.69 -4.57
CA SER A 175 3.10 -8.04 -5.90
C SER A 175 2.56 -7.13 -6.98
N GLU A 176 1.26 -6.83 -6.97
CA GLU A 176 0.62 -5.94 -7.95
C GLU A 176 1.08 -4.49 -7.79
N ALA A 177 1.23 -4.01 -6.55
CA ALA A 177 1.74 -2.66 -6.28
C ALA A 177 3.20 -2.53 -6.75
N ALA A 178 4.06 -3.51 -6.44
CA ALA A 178 5.45 -3.53 -6.89
C ALA A 178 5.56 -3.60 -8.42
N ALA A 179 4.72 -4.41 -9.06
CA ALA A 179 4.67 -4.49 -10.52
C ALA A 179 4.26 -3.15 -11.17
N ARG A 180 3.34 -2.40 -10.57
CA ARG A 180 2.99 -1.04 -11.05
C ARG A 180 4.18 -0.10 -11.01
N VAL A 181 4.94 -0.09 -9.91
CA VAL A 181 6.18 0.72 -9.81
C VAL A 181 7.15 0.38 -10.95
N LEU A 182 7.38 -0.93 -11.17
CA LEU A 182 8.29 -1.39 -12.23
C LEU A 182 7.79 -1.04 -13.63
N TYR A 183 6.47 -1.07 -13.89
CA TYR A 183 5.91 -0.64 -15.18
C TYR A 183 6.07 0.86 -15.40
N GLU A 184 5.89 1.71 -14.39
CA GLU A 184 6.14 3.15 -14.52
C GLU A 184 7.64 3.42 -14.73
N MET A 185 8.53 2.74 -13.99
CA MET A 185 9.97 2.84 -14.24
C MET A 185 10.33 2.43 -15.66
N ALA A 186 9.80 1.30 -16.14
CA ALA A 186 10.05 0.83 -17.51
C ALA A 186 9.62 1.81 -18.60
N LYS A 187 8.56 2.58 -18.35
CA LYS A 187 8.04 3.59 -19.27
C LYS A 187 8.88 4.87 -19.25
N ASP A 188 9.32 5.29 -18.06
CA ASP A 188 9.91 6.59 -17.84
C ASP A 188 11.46 6.58 -18.05
N VAL A 189 12.13 5.43 -17.88
CA VAL A 189 13.60 5.29 -18.02
C VAL A 189 14.14 5.75 -19.38
N PRO A 190 13.57 5.36 -20.54
CA PRO A 190 14.09 5.83 -21.83
C PRO A 190 14.05 7.35 -21.95
N GLN A 191 12.99 8.01 -21.44
CA GLN A 191 12.84 9.47 -21.47
C GLN A 191 13.85 10.17 -20.56
N ILE A 192 14.14 9.62 -19.38
CA ILE A 192 15.14 10.14 -18.45
C ILE A 192 16.54 10.07 -19.07
N LEU A 193 16.87 8.97 -19.74
CA LEU A 193 18.18 8.80 -20.39
C LEU A 193 18.32 9.65 -21.66
N THR A 194 17.27 9.79 -22.46
CA THR A 194 17.23 10.67 -23.62
C THR A 194 17.44 12.14 -23.22
N GLY A 195 16.94 12.52 -22.03
CA GLY A 195 17.13 13.86 -21.45
C GLY A 195 18.61 14.24 -21.24
N LEU A 196 19.53 13.28 -21.12
CA LEU A 196 20.97 13.51 -21.04
C LEU A 196 21.55 14.04 -22.36
N LEU A 197 20.93 13.72 -23.50
CA LEU A 197 21.38 14.05 -24.84
C LEU A 197 20.67 15.27 -25.44
N GLN A 198 19.48 15.55 -24.93
CA GLN A 198 18.62 16.64 -25.35
C GLN A 198 18.21 17.43 -24.12
N ARG A 199 18.12 18.76 -24.24
CA ARG A 199 17.64 19.56 -23.11
C ARG A 199 16.24 19.13 -22.69
N ALA A 200 16.16 18.36 -21.62
CA ALA A 200 14.90 17.93 -21.07
C ALA A 200 14.17 19.13 -20.43
N ASP A 201 12.85 19.19 -20.56
CA ASP A 201 12.04 20.13 -19.79
C ASP A 201 12.10 19.75 -18.30
N PRO A 202 12.63 20.62 -17.42
CA PRO A 202 12.70 20.31 -15.99
C PRO A 202 11.33 19.98 -15.37
N ALA A 203 10.25 20.58 -15.89
CA ALA A 203 8.89 20.30 -15.44
C ALA A 203 8.43 18.90 -15.83
N GLU A 204 8.85 18.39 -16.98
CA GLU A 204 8.55 17.02 -17.41
C GLU A 204 9.34 16.01 -16.58
N LEU A 205 10.62 16.21 -16.33
CA LEU A 205 11.43 15.37 -15.44
C LEU A 205 10.83 15.28 -14.03
N LEU A 206 10.39 16.40 -13.46
CA LEU A 206 9.73 16.41 -12.16
C LEU A 206 8.43 15.58 -12.18
N ARG A 207 7.62 15.72 -13.23
CA ARG A 207 6.38 14.92 -13.36
C ARG A 207 6.65 13.43 -13.46
N LEU A 208 7.72 13.01 -14.17
CA LEU A 208 8.14 11.60 -14.22
C LEU A 208 8.55 11.09 -12.83
N GLN A 209 9.36 11.86 -12.11
CA GLN A 209 9.83 11.53 -10.77
C GLN A 209 8.69 11.47 -9.74
N ASP A 210 7.74 12.39 -9.82
CA ASP A 210 6.56 12.42 -8.93
C ASP A 210 5.63 11.23 -9.19
N ARG A 211 5.47 10.82 -10.45
CA ARG A 211 4.66 9.66 -10.81
C ARG A 211 5.24 8.38 -10.21
N ILE A 212 6.55 8.13 -10.40
CA ILE A 212 7.23 6.99 -9.77
C ILE A 212 7.16 7.12 -8.24
N GLY A 213 7.33 8.33 -7.70
CA GLY A 213 7.21 8.60 -6.27
C GLY A 213 5.86 8.21 -5.69
N GLY A 214 4.77 8.59 -6.37
CA GLY A 214 3.40 8.26 -5.96
C GLY A 214 3.15 6.74 -5.91
N THR A 215 3.61 6.00 -6.94
CA THR A 215 3.47 4.53 -6.96
C THR A 215 4.32 3.82 -5.90
N VAL A 216 5.50 4.35 -5.57
CA VAL A 216 6.33 3.81 -4.47
C VAL A 216 5.67 4.06 -3.11
N MET A 217 5.07 5.23 -2.89
CA MET A 217 4.32 5.51 -1.65
C MET A 217 3.11 4.59 -1.49
N GLU A 218 2.38 4.32 -2.57
CA GLU A 218 1.27 3.34 -2.58
C GLU A 218 1.78 1.95 -2.17
N LEU A 219 2.89 1.50 -2.75
CA LEU A 219 3.51 0.22 -2.39
C LEU A 219 3.90 0.16 -0.92
N GLN A 220 4.48 1.24 -0.37
CA GLN A 220 4.84 1.30 1.05
C GLN A 220 3.62 1.14 1.95
N GLY A 221 2.49 1.78 1.62
CA GLY A 221 1.23 1.62 2.35
C GLY A 221 0.75 0.16 2.37
N VAL A 222 0.77 -0.51 1.22
CA VAL A 222 0.40 -1.93 1.10
C VAL A 222 1.34 -2.84 1.90
N VAL A 223 2.64 -2.56 1.91
CA VAL A 223 3.63 -3.34 2.65
C VAL A 223 3.49 -3.15 4.16
N GLU A 224 3.20 -1.95 4.63
CA GLU A 224 2.92 -1.74 6.06
C GLU A 224 1.69 -2.52 6.52
N GLU A 225 0.66 -2.62 5.68
CA GLU A 225 -0.50 -3.47 5.94
C GLU A 225 -0.12 -4.96 5.97
N PHE A 226 0.69 -5.42 5.01
CA PHE A 226 1.22 -6.79 4.98
C PHE A 226 2.01 -7.15 6.25
N LYS A 227 2.86 -6.26 6.74
CA LYS A 227 3.62 -6.49 8.00
C LYS A 227 2.70 -6.66 9.20
N ARG A 228 1.59 -5.95 9.22
CA ARG A 228 0.58 -6.05 10.29
C ARG A 228 -0.16 -7.38 10.28
N GLU A 229 -0.30 -8.01 9.12
CA GLU A 229 -0.90 -9.34 8.98
C GLU A 229 0.04 -10.49 9.38
N LYS A 230 1.35 -10.29 9.28
CA LYS A 230 2.36 -11.34 9.49
C LYS A 230 2.26 -12.08 10.83
N PRO A 231 1.99 -11.41 11.98
CA PRO A 231 1.86 -12.09 13.28
C PRO A 231 0.70 -13.07 13.37
N LEU A 232 -0.32 -12.90 12.53
CA LEU A 232 -1.54 -13.72 12.52
C LEU A 232 -1.46 -14.89 11.52
N SER A 233 -0.36 -15.01 10.78
CA SER A 233 -0.17 -16.02 9.76
C SER A 233 0.82 -17.09 10.21
N PHE A 234 0.34 -18.34 10.33
CA PHE A 234 1.17 -19.52 10.66
C PHE A 234 2.14 -19.93 9.53
N ALA A 235 2.09 -19.30 8.36
CA ALA A 235 2.98 -19.63 7.25
C ALA A 235 4.19 -18.70 7.20
N SER A 236 5.38 -19.28 6.96
CA SER A 236 6.62 -18.54 6.72
C SER A 236 6.51 -17.74 5.41
N ALA A 237 6.12 -16.48 5.51
CA ALA A 237 6.10 -15.56 4.38
C ALA A 237 7.44 -14.81 4.29
N PRO A 238 7.94 -14.53 3.08
CA PRO A 238 9.13 -13.71 2.90
C PRO A 238 8.89 -12.33 3.53
N ASP A 239 9.98 -11.70 3.96
CA ASP A 239 9.89 -10.30 4.42
C ASP A 239 9.57 -9.40 3.22
N PRO A 240 8.48 -8.62 3.25
CA PRO A 240 8.14 -7.72 2.17
C PRO A 240 9.02 -6.45 2.13
N ALA A 241 9.78 -6.17 3.19
CA ALA A 241 10.51 -4.92 3.36
C ALA A 241 11.66 -4.69 2.35
N PRO A 242 12.41 -5.69 1.87
CA PRO A 242 13.50 -5.48 0.91
C PRO A 242 13.00 -4.90 -0.42
N LEU A 243 11.88 -5.38 -0.97
CA LEU A 243 11.38 -4.99 -2.28
C LEU A 243 11.06 -3.48 -2.40
N PRO A 244 10.24 -2.85 -1.51
CA PRO A 244 10.00 -1.41 -1.57
C PRO A 244 11.26 -0.58 -1.33
N ARG A 245 12.17 -1.04 -0.48
CA ARG A 245 13.44 -0.34 -0.22
C ARG A 245 14.32 -0.31 -1.46
N THR A 246 14.39 -1.41 -2.19
CA THR A 246 15.14 -1.50 -3.44
C THR A 246 14.51 -0.64 -4.53
N LEU A 247 13.18 -0.65 -4.67
CA LEU A 247 12.47 0.22 -5.62
C LEU A 247 12.62 1.71 -5.27
N LEU A 248 12.69 2.06 -3.98
CA LEU A 248 12.96 3.43 -3.55
C LEU A 248 14.38 3.86 -3.91
N ARG A 249 15.38 2.98 -3.77
CA ARG A 249 16.76 3.25 -4.19
C ARG A 249 16.86 3.42 -5.70
N LEU A 250 16.22 2.57 -6.49
CA LEU A 250 16.15 2.71 -7.94
C LEU A 250 15.51 4.05 -8.37
N ARG A 251 14.42 4.45 -7.68
CA ARG A 251 13.85 5.78 -7.90
C ARG A 251 14.88 6.88 -7.65
N HIS A 252 15.66 6.75 -6.56
CA HIS A 252 16.72 7.73 -6.25
C HIS A 252 17.78 7.78 -7.34
N ASP A 253 18.20 6.63 -7.89
CA ASP A 253 19.17 6.57 -8.99
C ASP A 253 18.64 7.32 -10.22
N PHE A 254 17.35 7.17 -10.56
CA PHE A 254 16.73 7.93 -11.66
C PHE A 254 16.64 9.43 -11.39
N VAL A 255 16.44 9.83 -10.13
CA VAL A 255 16.52 11.25 -9.75
C VAL A 255 17.94 11.78 -9.96
N MET A 256 18.97 11.01 -9.60
CA MET A 256 20.36 11.41 -9.79
C MET A 256 20.72 11.50 -11.28
N ILE A 257 20.30 10.53 -12.09
CA ILE A 257 20.48 10.56 -13.54
C ILE A 257 19.74 11.77 -14.15
N GLY A 258 18.51 12.03 -13.74
CA GLY A 258 17.74 13.18 -14.20
C GLY A 258 18.35 14.52 -13.79
N ARG A 259 19.00 14.62 -12.64
CA ARG A 259 19.77 15.82 -12.25
C ARG A 259 21.01 16.01 -13.10
N ALA A 260 21.69 14.91 -13.45
CA ALA A 260 22.81 14.97 -14.38
C ALA A 260 22.39 15.40 -15.78
N SER A 261 21.11 15.40 -16.15
CA SER A 261 20.55 15.89 -17.41
C SER A 261 20.13 17.37 -17.39
N ALA A 262 20.41 18.13 -16.32
CA ALA A 262 20.04 19.53 -16.20
C ALA A 262 20.68 20.40 -17.31
N GLU A 263 21.89 20.04 -17.74
CA GLU A 263 22.52 20.58 -18.95
C GLU A 263 22.74 19.46 -19.95
N PRO A 264 22.40 19.63 -21.23
CA PRO A 264 22.66 18.60 -22.23
C PRO A 264 24.18 18.39 -22.39
N LEU A 265 24.57 17.13 -22.52
CA LEU A 265 25.94 16.79 -22.86
C LEU A 265 26.31 17.45 -24.19
N PRO A 266 27.58 17.91 -24.39
CA PRO A 266 28.00 18.56 -25.62
C PRO A 266 27.67 17.73 -26.86
N GLY A 267 27.12 18.38 -27.92
CA GLY A 267 26.59 17.70 -29.10
C GLY A 267 27.65 16.97 -29.95
N HIS A 268 28.93 17.18 -29.68
CA HIS A 268 30.04 16.44 -30.29
C HIS A 268 30.43 15.15 -29.53
N LEU A 269 29.77 14.89 -28.38
CA LEU A 269 29.96 13.66 -27.66
C LEU A 269 29.39 12.48 -28.47
N SER A 270 30.25 11.52 -28.67
CA SER A 270 30.22 10.47 -29.68
C SER A 270 28.82 9.81 -29.83
N ASP A 271 28.48 9.48 -31.08
CA ASP A 271 27.32 8.64 -31.43
C ASP A 271 27.33 7.30 -30.66
N ASP A 272 28.53 6.86 -30.23
CA ASP A 272 28.73 5.67 -29.41
C ASP A 272 28.10 5.81 -28.02
N LEU A 273 28.24 6.96 -27.32
CA LEU A 273 27.61 7.21 -26.05
C LEU A 273 26.08 7.29 -26.19
N ARG A 274 25.58 7.94 -27.25
CA ARG A 274 24.16 7.98 -27.57
C ARG A 274 23.62 6.57 -27.74
N SER A 275 24.27 5.76 -28.57
CA SER A 275 23.89 4.37 -28.80
C SER A 275 23.96 3.51 -27.54
N ALA A 276 24.93 3.77 -26.65
CA ALA A 276 25.06 3.06 -25.38
C ALA A 276 23.92 3.43 -24.42
N LEU A 277 23.56 4.72 -24.31
CA LEU A 277 22.44 5.17 -23.49
C LEU A 277 21.07 4.61 -23.98
N ASP A 278 20.86 4.59 -25.29
CA ASP A 278 19.65 4.02 -25.89
C ASP A 278 19.54 2.50 -25.60
N ARG A 279 20.67 1.77 -25.74
CA ARG A 279 20.71 0.33 -25.37
C ARG A 279 20.42 0.10 -23.91
N VAL A 280 21.01 0.87 -23.00
CA VAL A 280 20.74 0.78 -21.55
C VAL A 280 19.28 1.08 -21.28
N GLY A 281 18.70 2.12 -21.90
CA GLY A 281 17.29 2.49 -21.72
C GLY A 281 16.33 1.39 -22.16
N ALA A 282 16.56 0.79 -23.31
CA ALA A 282 15.77 -0.33 -23.82
C ALA A 282 15.89 -1.57 -22.92
N ALA A 283 17.13 -1.96 -22.59
CA ALA A 283 17.40 -3.14 -21.77
C ALA A 283 16.81 -3.01 -20.35
N LEU A 284 16.92 -1.85 -19.70
CA LEU A 284 16.29 -1.57 -18.41
C LEU A 284 14.78 -1.61 -18.51
N SER A 285 14.19 -1.01 -19.54
CA SER A 285 12.75 -1.04 -19.75
C SER A 285 12.21 -2.47 -19.86
N ASP A 286 12.86 -3.29 -20.67
CA ASP A 286 12.48 -4.69 -20.89
C ASP A 286 12.70 -5.54 -19.62
N TYR A 287 13.79 -5.31 -18.90
CA TYR A 287 14.07 -5.97 -17.64
C TYR A 287 13.02 -5.65 -16.58
N PHE A 288 12.64 -4.38 -16.38
CA PHE A 288 11.60 -3.99 -15.43
C PHE A 288 10.23 -4.56 -15.79
N ARG A 289 9.87 -4.58 -17.09
CA ARG A 289 8.64 -5.27 -17.53
C ARG A 289 8.67 -6.77 -17.22
N SER A 290 9.81 -7.41 -17.45
CA SER A 290 10.02 -8.83 -17.13
C SER A 290 9.85 -9.10 -15.62
N CYS A 291 10.45 -8.27 -14.76
CA CYS A 291 10.29 -8.36 -13.31
C CYS A 291 8.83 -8.13 -12.87
N ALA A 292 8.15 -7.15 -13.45
CA ALA A 292 6.74 -6.87 -13.16
C ALA A 292 5.83 -8.04 -13.55
N LEU A 293 6.07 -8.66 -14.71
CA LEU A 293 5.38 -9.86 -15.14
C LEU A 293 5.66 -11.05 -14.20
N ALA A 294 6.91 -11.24 -13.76
CA ALA A 294 7.27 -12.31 -12.84
C ALA A 294 6.55 -12.17 -11.49
N LEU A 295 6.42 -10.95 -10.97
CA LEU A 295 5.71 -10.67 -9.70
C LEU A 295 4.20 -10.94 -9.79
N THR A 296 3.59 -10.79 -10.97
CA THR A 296 2.13 -10.92 -11.17
C THR A 296 1.70 -12.24 -11.79
N SER A 297 2.63 -13.03 -12.36
CA SER A 297 2.34 -14.30 -13.00
C SER A 297 2.17 -15.41 -11.97
N ARG A 298 1.16 -16.28 -12.17
CA ARG A 298 0.97 -17.50 -11.37
C ARG A 298 1.96 -18.61 -11.72
N HIS A 299 2.63 -18.54 -12.86
CA HIS A 299 3.63 -19.49 -13.35
C HIS A 299 5.00 -18.84 -13.35
N LYS A 300 6.07 -19.61 -13.16
CA LYS A 300 7.45 -19.12 -13.30
C LYS A 300 7.63 -18.57 -14.71
N ALA A 301 7.40 -17.27 -14.89
CA ALA A 301 7.72 -16.60 -16.14
C ALA A 301 9.24 -16.59 -16.30
N ALA A 302 9.71 -16.90 -17.51
CA ALA A 302 11.11 -16.71 -17.85
C ALA A 302 11.44 -15.22 -17.69
N ARG A 303 12.43 -14.92 -16.86
CA ARG A 303 12.89 -13.56 -16.63
C ARG A 303 14.07 -13.25 -17.53
N LEU A 304 14.10 -12.02 -18.02
CA LEU A 304 15.30 -11.53 -18.69
C LEU A 304 16.44 -11.38 -17.65
N PRO A 305 17.67 -11.65 -18.03
CA PRO A 305 18.81 -11.36 -17.16
C PRO A 305 18.90 -9.83 -16.89
N PRO A 306 19.48 -9.42 -15.76
CA PRO A 306 19.69 -8.00 -15.48
C PRO A 306 20.66 -7.40 -16.52
N PRO A 307 20.45 -6.17 -16.97
CA PRO A 307 21.20 -5.52 -18.04
C PRO A 307 22.58 -4.99 -17.56
N GLN A 308 23.36 -5.86 -16.94
CA GLN A 308 24.64 -5.50 -16.34
C GLN A 308 25.69 -5.18 -17.41
N GLN A 309 25.66 -5.91 -18.55
CA GLN A 309 26.61 -5.70 -19.64
C GLN A 309 26.38 -4.34 -20.33
N GLU A 310 25.12 -3.98 -20.57
CA GLU A 310 24.75 -2.71 -21.19
C GLU A 310 25.12 -1.52 -20.29
N ILE A 311 24.87 -1.63 -19.00
CA ILE A 311 25.25 -0.60 -18.02
C ILE A 311 26.76 -0.46 -17.93
N ALA A 312 27.50 -1.56 -17.87
CA ALA A 312 28.97 -1.56 -17.83
C ALA A 312 29.57 -1.00 -19.11
N ALA A 313 29.03 -1.34 -20.28
CA ALA A 313 29.45 -0.79 -21.56
C ALA A 313 29.25 0.73 -21.63
N CYS A 314 28.10 1.23 -21.16
CA CYS A 314 27.84 2.67 -21.08
C CYS A 314 28.80 3.39 -20.12
N ALA A 315 29.09 2.80 -18.95
CA ALA A 315 30.04 3.34 -17.97
C ALA A 315 31.47 3.39 -18.55
N SER A 316 31.87 2.37 -19.36
CA SER A 316 33.18 2.37 -20.04
C SER A 316 33.27 3.44 -21.12
N GLU A 317 32.19 3.68 -21.89
CA GLU A 317 32.16 4.76 -22.90
C GLU A 317 32.26 6.14 -22.23
N LEU A 318 31.56 6.38 -21.10
CA LEU A 318 31.69 7.60 -20.31
C LEU A 318 33.12 7.80 -19.82
N THR A 319 33.80 6.74 -19.42
CA THR A 319 35.19 6.80 -18.96
C THR A 319 36.16 7.10 -20.12
N ALA A 320 35.98 6.44 -21.25
CA ALA A 320 36.77 6.66 -22.46
C ALA A 320 36.62 8.11 -23.00
N LEU A 321 35.39 8.62 -22.98
CA LEU A 321 35.09 9.99 -23.40
C LEU A 321 35.79 11.01 -22.49
N ARG A 322 35.70 10.81 -21.17
CA ARG A 322 36.37 11.67 -20.19
C ARG A 322 37.89 11.69 -20.40
N GLN A 323 38.50 10.55 -20.75
CA GLN A 323 39.94 10.48 -21.00
C GLN A 323 40.35 11.15 -22.34
N ARG A 324 39.52 11.01 -23.39
CA ARG A 324 39.79 11.59 -24.72
C ARG A 324 39.65 13.11 -24.72
N ASP A 325 38.62 13.63 -24.11
CA ASP A 325 38.20 15.02 -24.27
C ASP A 325 38.44 15.87 -23.01
N LEU A 326 39.28 15.41 -22.07
CA LEU A 326 39.53 16.07 -20.77
C LEU A 326 39.89 17.55 -20.90
N ALA A 327 40.67 17.92 -21.93
CA ALA A 327 41.14 19.29 -22.16
C ALA A 327 40.09 20.22 -22.79
N SER A 328 39.02 19.65 -23.37
CA SER A 328 37.97 20.40 -24.06
C SER A 328 36.70 20.56 -23.23
N LEU A 329 36.55 19.79 -22.14
CA LEU A 329 35.39 19.81 -21.29
C LEU A 329 35.48 20.92 -20.22
N SER A 330 34.37 21.62 -20.01
CA SER A 330 34.21 22.54 -18.87
C SER A 330 34.18 21.81 -17.54
N ALA A 331 34.43 22.53 -16.44
CA ALA A 331 34.35 21.96 -15.10
C ALA A 331 32.95 21.39 -14.80
N SER A 332 31.87 22.08 -15.22
CA SER A 332 30.48 21.60 -15.05
C SER A 332 30.20 20.33 -15.84
N GLN A 333 30.72 20.19 -17.05
CA GLN A 333 30.60 18.99 -17.87
C GLN A 333 31.34 17.80 -17.26
N LEU A 334 32.52 18.03 -16.68
CA LEU A 334 33.26 17.00 -15.95
C LEU A 334 32.50 16.53 -14.72
N GLU A 335 31.96 17.44 -13.90
CA GLU A 335 31.12 17.10 -12.77
C GLU A 335 29.91 16.26 -13.18
N GLN A 336 29.25 16.64 -14.27
CA GLN A 336 28.11 15.92 -14.83
C GLN A 336 28.46 14.49 -15.24
N LEU A 337 29.59 14.30 -15.95
CA LEU A 337 30.06 12.97 -16.36
C LEU A 337 30.45 12.09 -15.17
N PHE A 338 31.06 12.69 -14.12
CA PHE A 338 31.35 11.96 -12.88
C PHE A 338 30.04 11.56 -12.14
N ALA A 339 29.10 12.49 -12.02
CA ALA A 339 27.82 12.23 -11.39
C ALA A 339 27.04 11.12 -12.11
N LEU A 340 27.04 11.15 -13.45
CA LEU A 340 26.39 10.12 -14.27
C LEU A 340 27.07 8.76 -14.12
N GLY A 341 28.40 8.71 -14.13
CA GLY A 341 29.17 7.48 -13.93
C GLY A 341 28.85 6.85 -12.57
N PHE A 342 28.85 7.67 -11.49
CA PHE A 342 28.49 7.22 -10.17
C PHE A 342 27.02 6.72 -10.09
N ALA A 343 26.09 7.44 -10.72
CA ALA A 343 24.67 7.04 -10.74
C ALA A 343 24.47 5.71 -11.47
N LEU A 344 25.20 5.45 -12.56
CA LEU A 344 25.14 4.16 -13.28
C LEU A 344 25.73 3.01 -12.45
N GLU A 345 26.81 3.23 -11.69
CA GLU A 345 27.34 2.22 -10.77
C GLU A 345 26.34 1.90 -9.66
N GLN A 346 25.68 2.91 -9.07
CA GLN A 346 24.64 2.68 -8.05
C GLN A 346 23.45 1.93 -8.64
N LEU A 347 23.01 2.33 -9.84
CA LEU A 347 21.93 1.67 -10.57
C LEU A 347 22.26 0.18 -10.79
N GLN A 348 23.49 -0.16 -11.20
CA GLN A 348 23.93 -1.55 -11.39
C GLN A 348 23.81 -2.37 -10.12
N ARG A 349 24.23 -1.83 -8.97
CA ARG A 349 24.12 -2.48 -7.65
C ARG A 349 22.65 -2.69 -7.25
N ASN A 350 21.83 -1.66 -7.43
CA ASN A 350 20.42 -1.70 -7.06
C ASN A 350 19.61 -2.63 -7.99
N ILE A 351 20.00 -2.79 -9.26
CA ILE A 351 19.44 -3.80 -10.17
C ILE A 351 19.75 -5.23 -9.71
N SER A 352 20.97 -5.50 -9.22
CA SER A 352 21.34 -6.79 -8.66
C SER A 352 20.54 -7.11 -7.38
N ASP A 353 20.31 -6.08 -6.54
CA ASP A 353 19.44 -6.22 -5.37
C ASP A 353 17.98 -6.48 -5.78
N LEU A 354 17.49 -5.82 -6.84
CA LEU A 354 16.14 -6.06 -7.36
C LEU A 354 15.98 -7.50 -7.85
N GLU A 355 16.97 -8.02 -8.58
CA GLU A 355 16.96 -9.42 -9.05
C GLU A 355 16.78 -10.37 -7.88
N ARG A 356 17.60 -10.23 -6.84
CA ARG A 356 17.52 -11.05 -5.62
C ARG A 356 16.15 -10.94 -4.95
N CYS A 357 15.66 -9.72 -4.74
CA CYS A 357 14.35 -9.50 -4.11
C CYS A 357 13.20 -10.13 -4.90
N VAL A 358 13.19 -9.98 -6.24
CA VAL A 358 12.18 -10.60 -7.09
C VAL A 358 12.30 -12.12 -7.08
N GLN A 359 13.52 -12.68 -7.06
CA GLN A 359 13.73 -14.12 -6.95
C GLN A 359 13.19 -14.71 -5.65
N GLU A 360 13.54 -14.11 -4.52
CA GLU A 360 13.07 -14.52 -3.21
C GLU A 360 11.54 -14.45 -3.12
N TRP A 361 10.97 -13.38 -3.67
CA TRP A 361 9.51 -13.16 -3.65
C TRP A 361 8.76 -14.18 -4.51
N VAL A 362 9.21 -14.43 -5.73
CA VAL A 362 8.57 -15.37 -6.68
C VAL A 362 8.74 -16.84 -6.23
N ASN A 363 9.86 -17.18 -5.60
CA ASN A 363 10.12 -18.53 -5.11
C ASN A 363 9.45 -18.83 -3.76
N SER A 364 8.76 -17.86 -3.17
CA SER A 364 8.07 -18.06 -1.90
C SER A 364 6.88 -19.03 -2.04
N PRO A 365 6.62 -19.91 -1.05
CA PRO A 365 5.56 -20.93 -1.10
C PRO A 365 4.16 -20.36 -1.36
N ARG A 366 3.94 -19.08 -1.10
CA ARG A 366 2.64 -18.39 -1.31
C ARG A 366 2.39 -17.93 -2.74
N HIS A 367 3.41 -17.89 -3.58
CA HIS A 367 3.24 -17.55 -4.99
C HIS A 367 2.76 -18.76 -5.81
N ALA A 368 3.00 -19.96 -5.31
CA ALA A 368 2.65 -21.24 -5.95
C ALA A 368 1.22 -21.72 -5.61
N ALA A 369 0.48 -21.06 -4.73
CA ALA A 369 -0.90 -21.34 -4.33
C ALA A 369 -1.85 -20.22 -4.77
#